data_77d9ce08d8951a0e23ce3a4725879900
#
_entry.id   77d9ce08d8951a0e23ce3a4725879900
#
_cell.length_a   1.000
_cell.length_b   1.000
_cell.length_c   1.000
_cell.angle_alpha   90.00
_cell.angle_beta   90.00
_cell.angle_gamma   90.00
#
_symmetry.space_group_name_H-M   'P 1'
#
loop_
_entity.id
_entity.type
_entity.pdbx_description
1 polymer ?
#
loop_
_entity_poly.entity_id
_entity_poly.type
_entity_poly.pdbx_seq_one_letter_code
_entity_poly.pdbx_strand_id
1 'polypeptide(L)'
;MLTIYSMDDNKVFMHGQELGDLYLYDVLLSYIYPRVFICENSFKDKYIFYEMSSKDNRDVWLVAKISEEDCHSLAEGKKAIQTVYADRTDLFSVTKTYGQSKDTVEISSDVSEWIKKLPEKPVYADN
;
A
#
# COMPACT_ATOMS: atom_id res chain seq x y z
N MET A 1 11.93 -4.36 -12.23
CA MET A 1 11.77 -5.16 -11.00
C MET A 1 11.65 -4.22 -9.80
N LEU A 2 10.71 -4.49 -8.92
CA LEU A 2 10.53 -3.70 -7.71
C LEU A 2 11.33 -4.30 -6.56
N THR A 3 11.88 -3.45 -5.71
CA THR A 3 12.60 -3.85 -4.51
C THR A 3 11.97 -3.14 -3.31
N ILE A 4 11.67 -3.88 -2.25
CA ILE A 4 11.09 -3.34 -1.04
C ILE A 4 12.18 -3.27 0.04
N TYR A 5 12.33 -2.08 0.63
CA TYR A 5 13.32 -1.80 1.66
C TYR A 5 12.66 -1.63 3.03
N SER A 6 13.47 -1.37 4.04
CA SER A 6 12.98 -1.00 5.35
C SER A 6 12.13 0.27 5.27
N MET A 7 11.11 0.35 6.09
CA MET A 7 10.23 1.53 6.16
C MET A 7 10.69 2.53 7.21
N ASP A 8 11.86 2.33 7.80
CA ASP A 8 12.38 3.22 8.83
C ASP A 8 12.91 4.51 8.20
N ASP A 9 12.71 5.64 8.88
CA ASP A 9 13.32 6.93 8.56
C ASP A 9 13.02 7.46 7.16
N ASN A 10 11.82 7.17 6.61
CA ASN A 10 11.41 7.63 5.28
C ASN A 10 12.34 7.17 4.16
N LYS A 11 13.04 6.08 4.35
CA LYS A 11 13.88 5.50 3.30
C LYS A 11 13.02 4.94 2.18
N VAL A 12 13.65 4.65 1.05
CA VAL A 12 12.95 4.07 -0.09
C VAL A 12 12.23 2.79 0.36
N PHE A 13 10.92 2.80 0.24
CA PHE A 13 10.12 1.61 0.52
C PHE A 13 10.14 0.64 -0.64
N MET A 14 10.09 1.17 -1.85
CA MET A 14 9.99 0.36 -3.05
C MET A 14 10.73 1.06 -4.19
N HIS A 15 11.44 0.28 -4.99
CA HIS A 15 12.20 0.79 -6.12
C HIS A 15 11.84 -0.01 -7.37
N GLY A 16 11.52 0.67 -8.47
CA GLY A 16 11.19 -0.02 -9.70
C GLY A 16 10.84 0.91 -10.83
N GLN A 17 10.65 0.33 -12.03
CA GLN A 17 10.46 1.09 -13.25
C GLN A 17 9.04 1.65 -13.40
N GLU A 18 8.04 0.93 -12.94
CA GLU A 18 6.64 1.31 -13.19
C GLU A 18 6.16 2.45 -12.30
N LEU A 19 6.50 2.41 -11.02
CA LEU A 19 6.06 3.42 -10.06
C LEU A 19 7.19 4.38 -9.67
N GLY A 20 8.43 4.05 -10.03
CA GLY A 20 9.61 4.77 -9.58
C GLY A 20 9.94 4.39 -8.14
N ASP A 21 10.81 5.17 -7.53
CA ASP A 21 11.12 4.97 -6.12
C ASP A 21 9.99 5.51 -5.28
N LEU A 22 9.56 4.71 -4.32
CA LEU A 22 8.50 5.08 -3.38
C LEU A 22 9.09 5.24 -1.99
N TYR A 23 8.77 6.35 -1.37
CA TYR A 23 9.23 6.70 -0.03
C TYR A 23 8.03 6.68 0.92
N LEU A 24 8.25 6.21 2.13
CA LEU A 24 7.20 6.21 3.14
C LEU A 24 6.81 7.66 3.45
N TYR A 25 5.51 7.97 3.31
CA TYR A 25 4.97 9.29 3.56
C TYR A 25 4.21 9.35 4.89
N ASP A 26 3.34 8.39 5.15
CA ASP A 26 2.54 8.37 6.37
C ASP A 26 2.12 6.93 6.69
N VAL A 27 2.03 6.59 7.97
CA VAL A 27 1.55 5.29 8.42
C VAL A 27 0.17 5.49 9.04
N LEU A 28 -0.83 4.83 8.45
CA LEU A 28 -2.21 4.94 8.92
C LEU A 28 -2.57 3.91 9.96
N LEU A 29 -2.11 2.66 9.78
CA LEU A 29 -2.32 1.58 10.73
C LEU A 29 -1.02 0.83 10.94
N SER A 30 -0.71 0.54 12.21
CA SER A 30 0.49 -0.20 12.56
C SER A 30 0.16 -1.23 13.64
N TYR A 31 0.64 -2.46 13.44
CA TYR A 31 0.58 -3.53 14.45
C TYR A 31 1.84 -4.36 14.28
N ILE A 32 2.80 -4.16 15.17
CA ILE A 32 4.15 -4.72 15.10
C ILE A 32 4.97 -4.05 13.98
N TYR A 33 4.36 -3.84 12.80
CA TYR A 33 4.94 -3.13 11.66
C TYR A 33 3.83 -2.40 10.91
N PRO A 34 4.16 -1.45 10.01
CA PRO A 34 3.14 -0.74 9.25
C PRO A 34 2.30 -1.68 8.38
N ARG A 35 0.98 -1.62 8.54
CA ARG A 35 0.02 -2.46 7.82
C ARG A 35 -0.69 -1.71 6.71
N VAL A 36 -1.02 -0.45 6.97
CA VAL A 36 -1.64 0.44 5.99
C VAL A 36 -0.85 1.74 6.03
N PHE A 37 -0.33 2.14 4.89
CA PHE A 37 0.55 3.30 4.82
C PHE A 37 0.47 3.95 3.45
N ILE A 38 0.93 5.20 3.40
CA ILE A 38 0.97 6.00 2.18
C ILE A 38 2.43 6.18 1.79
N CYS A 39 2.72 5.99 0.50
CA CYS A 39 4.02 6.25 -0.09
C CYS A 39 3.91 7.38 -1.10
N GLU A 40 5.01 8.08 -1.32
CA GLU A 40 5.12 9.16 -2.29
C GLU A 40 6.30 8.88 -3.21
N ASN A 41 6.12 9.13 -4.53
CA ASN A 41 7.23 9.05 -5.47
C ASN A 41 7.86 10.41 -5.69
N SER A 42 8.89 10.49 -6.55
CA SER A 42 9.61 11.74 -6.82
C SER A 42 8.76 12.77 -7.56
N PHE A 43 7.63 12.37 -8.14
CA PHE A 43 6.70 13.27 -8.82
C PHE A 43 5.60 13.77 -7.90
N LYS A 44 5.67 13.44 -6.61
CA LYS A 44 4.66 13.79 -5.61
C LYS A 44 3.35 13.04 -5.74
N ASP A 45 3.31 11.99 -6.54
CA ASP A 45 2.17 11.09 -6.58
C ASP A 45 2.12 10.26 -5.30
N LYS A 46 0.92 10.07 -4.77
CA LYS A 46 0.72 9.33 -3.54
C LYS A 46 -0.07 8.06 -3.77
N TYR A 47 0.35 6.99 -3.10
CA TYR A 47 -0.25 5.67 -3.20
C TYR A 47 -0.49 5.13 -1.80
N ILE A 48 -1.70 4.61 -1.57
CA ILE A 48 -2.01 3.93 -0.32
C ILE A 48 -1.83 2.43 -0.50
N PHE A 49 -1.13 1.81 0.43
CA PHE A 49 -0.87 0.38 0.48
C PHE A 49 -1.64 -0.21 1.64
N TYR A 50 -2.51 -1.17 1.36
CA TYR A 50 -3.28 -1.88 2.36
C TYR A 50 -2.82 -3.35 2.35
N GLU A 51 -2.26 -3.82 3.45
CA GLU A 51 -1.81 -5.21 3.55
C GLU A 51 -3.02 -6.14 3.57
N MET A 52 -3.15 -6.96 2.53
CA MET A 52 -4.27 -7.88 2.38
C MET A 52 -3.91 -9.28 2.87
N SER A 53 -2.66 -9.65 2.80
CA SER A 53 -2.21 -10.98 3.19
C SER A 53 -0.72 -10.95 3.53
N SER A 54 -0.33 -11.73 4.52
CA SER A 54 1.08 -11.92 4.89
C SER A 54 1.21 -13.35 5.39
N LYS A 55 1.46 -14.28 4.48
CA LYS A 55 1.60 -15.71 4.79
C LYS A 55 2.32 -16.44 3.67
N ASP A 56 2.83 -17.62 3.95
CA ASP A 56 3.46 -18.50 2.95
C ASP A 56 4.60 -17.78 2.20
N ASN A 57 5.41 -17.03 2.93
CA ASN A 57 6.53 -16.26 2.38
C ASN A 57 6.09 -15.24 1.35
N ARG A 58 4.88 -14.70 1.50
CA ARG A 58 4.31 -13.77 0.51
C ARG A 58 3.53 -12.68 1.22
N ASP A 59 3.80 -11.43 0.85
CA ASP A 59 3.03 -10.27 1.28
C ASP A 59 2.29 -9.70 0.08
N VAL A 60 1.02 -9.36 0.30
CA VAL A 60 0.18 -8.79 -0.75
C VAL A 60 -0.42 -7.49 -0.24
N TRP A 61 -0.27 -6.43 -1.03
CA TRP A 61 -0.90 -5.13 -0.75
C TRP A 61 -1.86 -4.76 -1.86
N LEU A 62 -3.00 -4.22 -1.48
CA LEU A 62 -3.93 -3.57 -2.41
C LEU A 62 -3.55 -2.10 -2.48
N VAL A 63 -3.35 -1.57 -3.68
CA VAL A 63 -2.79 -0.24 -3.89
C VAL A 63 -3.72 0.63 -4.70
N ALA A 64 -3.88 1.88 -4.26
CA ALA A 64 -4.63 2.90 -4.96
C ALA A 64 -3.81 4.19 -5.02
N LYS A 65 -3.87 4.88 -6.15
CA LYS A 65 -3.33 6.23 -6.25
C LYS A 65 -4.34 7.18 -5.64
N ILE A 66 -3.91 8.05 -4.75
CA ILE A 66 -4.81 8.96 -4.02
C ILE A 66 -4.38 10.40 -4.16
N SER A 67 -5.33 11.31 -3.94
CA SER A 67 -5.08 12.74 -3.98
C SER A 67 -4.46 13.23 -2.68
N GLU A 68 -3.88 14.43 -2.74
CA GLU A 68 -3.37 15.12 -1.55
C GLU A 68 -4.48 15.32 -0.51
N GLU A 69 -5.67 15.67 -0.97
CA GLU A 69 -6.84 15.85 -0.11
C GLU A 69 -7.21 14.56 0.62
N ASP A 70 -7.19 13.43 -0.10
CA ASP A 70 -7.45 12.13 0.51
C ASP A 70 -6.40 11.79 1.57
N CYS A 71 -5.14 12.12 1.30
CA CYS A 71 -4.08 11.89 2.29
C CYS A 71 -4.38 12.60 3.61
N HIS A 72 -4.78 13.87 3.54
CA HIS A 72 -5.11 14.63 4.74
C HIS A 72 -6.33 14.07 5.46
N SER A 73 -7.39 13.75 4.72
CA SER A 73 -8.63 13.22 5.30
C SER A 73 -8.40 11.86 5.97
N LEU A 74 -7.60 11.01 5.35
CA LEU A 74 -7.26 9.71 5.92
C LEU A 74 -6.42 9.86 7.19
N ALA A 75 -5.39 10.70 7.15
CA ALA A 75 -4.48 10.90 8.28
C ALA A 75 -5.20 11.49 9.48
N GLU A 76 -6.18 12.35 9.26
CA GLU A 76 -6.97 12.98 10.32
C GLU A 76 -8.11 12.09 10.85
N GLY A 77 -8.28 10.90 10.28
CA GLY A 77 -9.36 10.01 10.70
C GLY A 77 -10.74 10.45 10.27
N LYS A 78 -10.84 11.34 9.28
CA LYS A 78 -12.12 11.88 8.79
C LYS A 78 -12.73 11.01 7.70
N LYS A 79 -11.94 10.13 7.11
CA LYS A 79 -12.35 9.30 5.99
C LYS A 79 -11.96 7.86 6.27
N ALA A 80 -12.90 6.94 6.08
CA ALA A 80 -12.61 5.52 6.23
C ALA A 80 -11.66 5.06 5.11
N ILE A 81 -10.70 4.23 5.47
CA ILE A 81 -9.65 3.78 4.54
C ILE A 81 -10.25 3.07 3.33
N GLN A 82 -11.28 2.23 3.52
CA GLN A 82 -11.89 1.47 2.43
C GLN A 82 -12.50 2.35 1.35
N THR A 83 -12.88 3.59 1.68
CA THR A 83 -13.55 4.47 0.73
C THR A 83 -12.67 4.84 -0.46
N VAL A 84 -11.35 4.82 -0.30
CA VAL A 84 -10.46 5.15 -1.41
C VAL A 84 -10.33 4.02 -2.44
N TYR A 85 -10.85 2.83 -2.10
CA TYR A 85 -10.84 1.67 -2.99
C TYR A 85 -12.19 1.42 -3.68
N ALA A 86 -13.24 2.14 -3.25
CA ALA A 86 -14.60 1.88 -3.74
C ALA A 86 -14.79 2.37 -5.18
N ASP A 87 -15.45 1.53 -5.99
CA ASP A 87 -15.89 1.88 -7.34
C ASP A 87 -14.78 2.37 -8.28
N ARG A 88 -13.58 1.82 -8.11
CA ARG A 88 -12.42 2.20 -8.93
C ARG A 88 -11.99 1.06 -9.83
N THR A 89 -11.47 1.42 -11.00
CA THR A 89 -10.97 0.48 -11.99
C THR A 89 -9.45 0.54 -12.16
N ASP A 90 -8.80 1.48 -11.48
CA ASP A 90 -7.36 1.72 -11.58
C ASP A 90 -6.55 1.11 -10.43
N LEU A 91 -7.19 0.26 -9.63
CA LEU A 91 -6.51 -0.41 -8.51
C LEU A 91 -5.56 -1.48 -9.02
N PHE A 92 -4.54 -1.75 -8.24
CA PHE A 92 -3.64 -2.86 -8.52
C PHE A 92 -3.16 -3.48 -7.21
N SER A 93 -2.59 -4.67 -7.30
CA SER A 93 -1.96 -5.33 -6.16
C SER A 93 -0.46 -5.41 -6.38
N VAL A 94 0.28 -5.40 -5.29
CA VAL A 94 1.70 -5.66 -5.26
C VAL A 94 1.91 -6.89 -4.41
N THR A 95 2.57 -7.90 -4.96
CA THR A 95 2.88 -9.13 -4.26
C THR A 95 4.39 -9.30 -4.18
N LYS A 96 4.91 -9.36 -2.96
CA LYS A 96 6.33 -9.67 -2.73
C LYS A 96 6.42 -11.11 -2.24
N THR A 97 7.18 -11.92 -2.95
CA THR A 97 7.47 -13.29 -2.57
C THR A 97 8.92 -13.38 -2.11
N TYR A 98 9.12 -13.87 -0.88
CA TYR A 98 10.44 -14.01 -0.29
C TYR A 98 11.06 -15.34 -0.71
N GLY A 99 12.19 -15.29 -1.39
CA GLY A 99 12.89 -16.46 -1.86
C GLY A 99 14.16 -16.72 -1.05
N GLN A 100 14.76 -17.89 -1.27
CA GLN A 100 16.01 -18.26 -0.59
C GLN A 100 17.20 -17.45 -1.11
N SER A 101 17.23 -17.18 -2.39
CA SER A 101 18.34 -16.44 -3.03
C SER A 101 17.97 -15.02 -3.43
N LYS A 102 16.69 -14.79 -3.72
CA LYS A 102 16.20 -13.45 -4.07
C LYS A 102 14.71 -13.38 -3.84
N ASP A 103 14.23 -12.18 -3.60
CA ASP A 103 12.81 -11.90 -3.51
C ASP A 103 12.29 -11.47 -4.89
N THR A 104 11.02 -11.74 -5.14
CA THR A 104 10.36 -11.30 -6.37
C THR A 104 9.16 -10.42 -6.04
N VAL A 105 8.89 -9.46 -6.92
CA VAL A 105 7.74 -8.56 -6.76
C VAL A 105 6.95 -8.55 -8.06
N GLU A 106 5.63 -8.73 -7.93
CA GLU A 106 4.72 -8.73 -9.06
C GLU A 106 3.62 -7.70 -8.84
N ILE A 107 3.22 -7.04 -9.93
CA ILE A 107 2.10 -6.09 -9.94
C ILE A 107 0.99 -6.71 -10.80
N SER A 108 -0.24 -6.69 -10.28
CA SER A 108 -1.39 -7.22 -11.00
C SER A 108 -2.55 -6.24 -10.95
N SER A 109 -3.22 -6.05 -12.08
CA SER A 109 -4.44 -5.24 -12.15
C SER A 109 -5.69 -6.05 -11.79
N ASP A 110 -5.58 -7.37 -11.66
CA ASP A 110 -6.70 -8.21 -11.23
C ASP A 110 -6.73 -8.24 -9.70
N VAL A 111 -7.61 -7.43 -9.12
CA VAL A 111 -7.72 -7.27 -7.67
C VAL A 111 -9.08 -7.71 -7.13
N SER A 112 -9.90 -8.35 -7.95
CA SER A 112 -11.26 -8.72 -7.56
C SER A 112 -11.31 -9.57 -6.29
N GLU A 113 -10.36 -10.48 -6.13
CA GLU A 113 -10.25 -11.32 -4.95
C GLU A 113 -9.98 -10.50 -3.69
N TRP A 114 -9.13 -9.47 -3.79
CA TRP A 114 -8.71 -8.68 -2.65
C TRP A 114 -9.76 -7.66 -2.23
N ILE A 115 -10.45 -7.06 -3.19
CA ILE A 115 -11.52 -6.09 -2.90
C ILE A 115 -12.58 -6.72 -2.01
N LYS A 116 -12.94 -7.97 -2.29
CA LYS A 116 -13.95 -8.70 -1.51
C LYS A 116 -13.53 -8.95 -0.06
N LYS A 117 -12.24 -8.91 0.20
CA LYS A 117 -11.68 -9.18 1.54
C LYS A 117 -11.45 -7.92 2.37
N LEU A 118 -11.73 -6.74 1.83
CA LEU A 118 -11.67 -5.52 2.61
C LEU A 118 -12.70 -5.58 3.72
N PRO A 119 -12.36 -5.07 4.93
CA PRO A 119 -13.32 -5.07 6.04
C PRO A 119 -14.60 -4.33 5.70
N GLU A 120 -15.75 -4.84 6.12
CA GLU A 120 -17.03 -4.19 5.92
C GLU A 120 -17.19 -2.99 6.85
N LYS A 121 -16.72 -3.11 8.08
CA LYS A 121 -16.78 -2.00 9.04
C LYS A 121 -15.75 -0.94 8.66
N PRO A 122 -16.13 0.35 8.74
CA PRO A 122 -15.17 1.42 8.43
C PRO A 122 -13.92 1.34 9.30
N VAL A 123 -12.77 1.47 8.65
CA VAL A 123 -11.48 1.47 9.32
C VAL A 123 -10.85 2.85 9.14
N TYR A 124 -10.43 3.45 10.24
CA TYR A 124 -9.83 4.78 10.27
C TYR A 124 -8.39 4.69 10.72
N ALA A 125 -7.60 5.68 10.33
CA ALA A 125 -6.21 5.75 10.75
C ALA A 125 -6.11 5.76 12.28
N ASP A 126 -5.15 5.00 12.79
CA ASP A 126 -4.89 4.88 14.22
C ASP A 126 -3.55 5.56 14.51
N ASN A 127 -3.60 6.87 14.74
CA ASN A 127 -2.42 7.68 15.00
C ASN A 127 -2.35 8.10 16.46
#